data_34a8a38a831bdd0c84d1a8a42f5b753e
#
_entry.id   34a8a38a831bdd0c84d1a8a42f5b753e
#
_cell.length_a   1.000
_cell.length_b   1.000
_cell.length_c   1.000
_cell.angle_alpha   90.00
_cell.angle_beta   90.00
_cell.angle_gamma   90.00
#
_symmetry.space_group_name_H-M   'P 1'
#
loop_
_entity.id
_entity.type
_entity.pdbx_description
1 polymer ?
#
loop_
_entity_poly.entity_id
_entity_poly.type
_entity_poly.pdbx_seq_one_letter_code
_entity_poly.pdbx_strand_id
1 'polypeptide(L)'
;MQKYKVYINNEVKIVEENWQDFCSKFIMVEAAGGLVFNKHGDILMIFRNGKWDLPKGKLELGESVEECAIREVEEECGVSGLEIESELSKTYHTYNLHESDILKNTYWFLMTTESEQKLTPQTEEGISDVKWCSEKEVEDNLNNSYPSIIDVFNSL
;
A
#
# COMPACT_ATOMS: atom_id res chain seq x y z
N MET A 1 -3.20 17.92 -18.99
CA MET A 1 -2.15 16.88 -19.08
C MET A 1 -2.05 16.17 -17.73
N GLN A 2 -2.06 14.86 -17.75
CA GLN A 2 -1.99 14.06 -16.53
C GLN A 2 -0.59 14.11 -15.92
N LYS A 3 -0.53 14.25 -14.61
CA LYS A 3 0.73 14.25 -13.86
C LYS A 3 0.84 12.97 -13.06
N TYR A 4 2.01 12.37 -13.09
CA TYR A 4 2.31 11.17 -12.31
C TYR A 4 3.35 11.52 -11.26
N LYS A 5 3.02 11.22 -10.00
CA LYS A 5 3.93 11.44 -8.87
C LYS A 5 4.67 10.14 -8.60
N VAL A 6 5.98 10.15 -8.79
CA VAL A 6 6.84 8.98 -8.63
C VAL A 6 7.83 9.23 -7.51
N TYR A 7 7.98 8.27 -6.59
CA TYR A 7 8.96 8.34 -5.52
C TYR A 7 10.21 7.56 -5.88
N ILE A 8 11.33 8.26 -5.95
CA ILE A 8 12.64 7.68 -6.23
C ILE A 8 13.49 7.94 -4.99
N ASN A 9 13.85 6.88 -4.24
CA ASN A 9 14.55 6.99 -2.96
C ASN A 9 13.82 7.93 -1.99
N ASN A 10 12.48 7.82 -1.95
CA ASN A 10 11.58 8.62 -1.12
C ASN A 10 11.56 10.12 -1.47
N GLU A 11 12.11 10.49 -2.62
CA GLU A 11 12.01 11.86 -3.15
C GLU A 11 11.03 11.88 -4.31
N VAL A 12 10.18 12.91 -4.33
CA VAL A 12 9.13 13.02 -5.34
C VAL A 12 9.69 13.53 -6.68
N LYS A 13 9.26 12.88 -7.76
CA LYS A 13 9.45 13.37 -9.13
C LYS A 13 8.10 13.42 -9.80
N ILE A 14 7.78 14.54 -10.44
CA ILE A 14 6.54 14.70 -11.21
C ILE A 14 6.85 14.44 -12.68
N VAL A 15 6.15 13.47 -13.27
CA VAL A 15 6.28 13.13 -14.69
C VAL A 15 5.02 13.62 -15.40
N GLU A 16 5.13 14.60 -16.28
CA GLU A 16 4.01 15.21 -17.01
C GLU A 16 3.96 14.77 -18.46
N GLU A 17 5.11 14.59 -19.09
CA GLU A 17 5.23 14.24 -20.51
C GLU A 17 5.96 12.91 -20.65
N ASN A 18 5.61 12.20 -21.73
CA ASN A 18 6.29 10.96 -22.10
C ASN A 18 6.25 9.90 -20.98
N TRP A 19 5.08 9.75 -20.34
CA TRP A 19 4.92 8.77 -19.27
C TRP A 19 5.31 7.36 -19.70
N GLN A 20 4.90 6.96 -20.91
CA GLN A 20 5.23 5.63 -21.43
C GLN A 20 6.73 5.47 -21.67
N ASP A 21 7.39 6.53 -22.14
CA ASP A 21 8.85 6.53 -22.31
C ASP A 21 9.56 6.43 -20.97
N PHE A 22 9.09 7.16 -19.97
CA PHE A 22 9.61 7.05 -18.60
C PHE A 22 9.46 5.63 -18.08
N CYS A 23 8.27 5.02 -18.21
CA CYS A 23 8.02 3.64 -17.75
C CYS A 23 8.86 2.61 -18.49
N SER A 24 9.21 2.87 -19.77
CA SER A 24 9.99 1.91 -20.58
C SER A 24 11.39 1.66 -20.02
N LYS A 25 11.87 2.53 -19.15
CA LYS A 25 13.20 2.40 -18.51
C LYS A 25 13.20 1.45 -17.31
N PHE A 26 12.03 0.94 -16.94
CA PHE A 26 11.84 0.12 -15.76
C PHE A 26 11.13 -1.19 -16.09
N ILE A 27 11.33 -2.18 -15.23
CA ILE A 27 10.45 -3.34 -15.18
C ILE A 27 9.23 -2.92 -14.37
N MET A 28 8.04 -3.05 -14.96
CA MET A 28 6.79 -2.67 -14.28
C MET A 28 6.29 -3.80 -13.41
N VAL A 29 5.98 -3.49 -12.15
CA VAL A 29 5.37 -4.41 -11.21
C VAL A 29 4.07 -3.79 -10.70
N GLU A 30 2.99 -4.56 -10.74
CA GLU A 30 1.72 -4.13 -10.19
C GLU A 30 1.47 -4.79 -8.85
N ALA A 31 0.91 -4.01 -7.94
CA ALA A 31 0.55 -4.45 -6.60
C ALA A 31 -0.78 -3.82 -6.20
N ALA A 32 -1.38 -4.33 -5.17
CA ALA A 32 -2.60 -3.74 -4.62
C ALA A 32 -2.63 -3.93 -3.10
N GLY A 33 -3.31 -3.03 -2.43
CA GLY A 33 -3.45 -3.08 -1.00
C GLY A 33 -4.62 -2.25 -0.50
N GLY A 34 -4.72 -2.12 0.81
CA GLY A 34 -5.87 -1.48 1.41
C GLY A 34 -5.58 -0.59 2.60
N LEU A 35 -6.39 0.46 2.71
CA LEU A 35 -6.53 1.25 3.91
C LEU A 35 -7.84 0.81 4.55
N VAL A 36 -7.76 0.09 5.67
CA VAL A 36 -8.88 -0.64 6.25
C VAL A 36 -9.34 -0.01 7.55
N PHE A 37 -10.64 0.29 7.63
CA PHE A 37 -11.29 0.71 8.87
C PHE A 37 -12.04 -0.47 9.50
N ASN A 38 -11.95 -0.59 10.82
CA ASN A 38 -12.82 -1.50 11.56
C ASN A 38 -14.09 -0.76 11.99
N LYS A 39 -14.98 -1.44 12.69
CA LYS A 39 -16.24 -0.84 13.17
C LYS A 39 -16.07 0.24 14.22
N HIS A 40 -14.89 0.35 14.81
CA HIS A 40 -14.57 1.38 15.80
C HIS A 40 -13.93 2.62 15.16
N GLY A 41 -13.71 2.61 13.86
CA GLY A 41 -13.06 3.70 13.16
C GLY A 41 -11.53 3.68 13.23
N ASP A 42 -10.95 2.59 13.74
CA ASP A 42 -9.50 2.41 13.77
C ASP A 42 -8.99 1.93 12.42
N ILE A 43 -7.75 2.25 12.11
CA ILE A 43 -7.13 1.95 10.82
C ILE A 43 -6.05 0.88 10.99
N LEU A 44 -6.06 -0.10 10.09
CA LEU A 44 -5.10 -1.19 10.08
C LEU A 44 -3.76 -0.73 9.53
N MET A 45 -2.71 -0.86 10.32
CA MET A 45 -1.35 -0.55 9.88
C MET A 45 -0.41 -1.70 10.19
N ILE A 46 0.63 -1.82 9.38
CA ILE A 46 1.71 -2.79 9.59
C ILE A 46 3.00 -2.05 9.92
N PHE A 47 3.85 -2.69 10.73
CA PHE A 47 5.21 -2.22 10.98
C PHE A 47 6.15 -3.16 10.25
N ARG A 48 6.84 -2.64 9.24
CA ARG A 48 7.66 -3.44 8.34
C ARG A 48 8.97 -2.72 8.06
N ASN A 49 10.07 -3.44 8.24
CA ASN A 49 11.41 -2.89 7.98
C ASN A 49 11.68 -1.55 8.69
N GLY A 50 11.20 -1.44 9.93
CA GLY A 50 11.42 -0.25 10.76
C GLY A 50 10.52 0.93 10.47
N LYS A 51 9.49 0.76 9.62
CA LYS A 51 8.55 1.83 9.27
C LYS A 51 7.11 1.36 9.31
N TRP A 52 6.21 2.29 9.60
CA TRP A 52 4.78 2.06 9.48
C TRP A 52 4.35 2.13 8.02
N ASP A 53 3.48 1.21 7.64
CA ASP A 53 3.07 1.02 6.25
C ASP A 53 1.63 0.50 6.23
N LEU A 54 1.07 0.38 5.04
CA LEU A 54 -0.23 -0.25 4.81
C LEU A 54 -0.03 -1.61 4.13
N PRO A 55 -0.90 -2.59 4.42
CA PRO A 55 -0.77 -3.92 3.84
C PRO A 55 -1.01 -3.89 2.33
N LYS A 56 -0.16 -4.60 1.60
CA LYS A 56 -0.20 -4.70 0.14
C LYS A 56 0.66 -5.85 -0.33
N GLY A 57 0.57 -6.18 -1.60
CA GLY A 57 1.46 -7.14 -2.23
C GLY A 57 1.24 -7.24 -3.73
N LYS A 58 2.03 -8.08 -4.38
CA LYS A 58 2.08 -8.20 -5.83
C LYS A 58 0.84 -8.89 -6.41
N LEU A 59 0.40 -8.38 -7.56
CA LEU A 59 -0.68 -8.98 -8.35
C LEU A 59 -0.22 -10.34 -8.89
N GLU A 60 -1.07 -11.34 -8.74
CA GLU A 60 -0.83 -12.67 -9.30
C GLU A 60 -1.55 -12.82 -10.65
N LEU A 61 -1.04 -13.72 -11.48
CA LEU A 61 -1.60 -13.97 -12.80
C LEU A 61 -3.07 -14.39 -12.69
N GLY A 62 -3.92 -13.71 -13.47
CA GLY A 62 -5.35 -14.00 -13.51
C GLY A 62 -6.17 -13.37 -12.41
N GLU A 63 -5.54 -12.61 -11.54
CA GLU A 63 -6.16 -11.93 -10.40
C GLU A 63 -6.51 -10.48 -10.78
N SER A 64 -7.68 -10.00 -10.36
CA SER A 64 -7.99 -8.58 -10.48
C SER A 64 -7.27 -7.80 -9.38
N VAL A 65 -7.13 -6.48 -9.56
CA VAL A 65 -6.49 -5.65 -8.53
C VAL A 65 -7.30 -5.64 -7.23
N GLU A 66 -8.62 -5.71 -7.31
CA GLU A 66 -9.51 -5.81 -6.14
C GLU A 66 -9.29 -7.12 -5.38
N GLU A 67 -9.23 -8.24 -6.10
CA GLU A 67 -8.96 -9.55 -5.50
C GLU A 67 -7.57 -9.59 -4.85
N CYS A 68 -6.58 -9.02 -5.52
CA CYS A 68 -5.22 -8.90 -5.02
C CYS A 68 -5.18 -8.10 -3.71
N ALA A 69 -5.85 -6.95 -3.68
CA ALA A 69 -5.88 -6.10 -2.50
C ALA A 69 -6.46 -6.83 -1.29
N ILE A 70 -7.59 -7.50 -1.46
CA ILE A 70 -8.24 -8.26 -0.38
C ILE A 70 -7.32 -9.40 0.08
N ARG A 71 -6.81 -10.19 -0.85
CA ARG A 71 -5.94 -11.32 -0.54
C ARG A 71 -4.69 -10.89 0.23
N GLU A 72 -4.03 -9.85 -0.23
CA GLU A 72 -2.80 -9.37 0.40
C GLU A 72 -3.04 -8.82 1.81
N VAL A 73 -4.13 -8.09 2.01
CA VAL A 73 -4.47 -7.61 3.34
C VAL A 73 -4.75 -8.78 4.29
N GLU A 74 -5.48 -9.79 3.82
CA GLU A 74 -5.76 -10.99 4.61
C GLU A 74 -4.47 -11.74 4.97
N GLU A 75 -3.59 -11.93 3.99
CA GLU A 75 -2.33 -12.64 4.19
C GLU A 75 -1.38 -11.90 5.14
N GLU A 76 -1.22 -10.60 4.96
CA GLU A 76 -0.25 -9.82 5.75
C GLU A 76 -0.71 -9.57 7.17
N CYS A 77 -2.01 -9.49 7.41
CA CYS A 77 -2.56 -9.05 8.69
C CYS A 77 -3.39 -10.10 9.43
N GLY A 78 -3.82 -11.15 8.74
CA GLY A 78 -4.69 -12.17 9.35
C GLY A 78 -6.12 -11.68 9.58
N VAL A 79 -6.56 -10.67 8.85
CA VAL A 79 -7.91 -10.13 8.95
C VAL A 79 -8.79 -10.76 7.86
N SER A 80 -10.09 -10.83 8.09
CA SER A 80 -11.06 -11.37 7.13
C SER A 80 -12.31 -10.48 7.04
N GLY A 81 -13.23 -10.83 6.14
CA GLY A 81 -14.48 -10.10 5.99
C GLY A 81 -14.30 -8.71 5.42
N LEU A 82 -13.31 -8.53 4.56
CA LEU A 82 -13.00 -7.23 3.97
C LEU A 82 -13.97 -6.88 2.85
N GLU A 83 -14.48 -5.64 2.87
CA GLU A 83 -15.29 -5.09 1.80
C GLU A 83 -14.62 -3.85 1.24
N ILE A 84 -14.54 -3.76 -0.09
CA ILE A 84 -14.01 -2.58 -0.78
C ILE A 84 -15.12 -1.54 -0.88
N GLU A 85 -14.82 -0.32 -0.41
CA GLU A 85 -15.77 0.80 -0.47
C GLU A 85 -15.48 1.69 -1.69
N SER A 86 -14.21 1.98 -1.96
CA SER A 86 -13.83 2.85 -3.08
C SER A 86 -12.35 2.71 -3.40
N GLU A 87 -11.94 3.28 -4.53
CA GLU A 87 -10.53 3.39 -4.89
C GLU A 87 -9.94 4.64 -4.26
N LEU A 88 -8.68 4.54 -3.83
CA LEU A 88 -7.87 5.66 -3.39
C LEU A 88 -6.81 5.96 -4.46
N SER A 89 -5.97 6.96 -4.23
CA SER A 89 -4.92 7.31 -5.18
C SER A 89 -3.90 6.19 -5.31
N LYS A 90 -3.54 5.88 -6.56
CA LYS A 90 -2.43 4.96 -6.83
C LYS A 90 -1.12 5.61 -6.42
N THR A 91 -0.14 4.77 -6.08
CA THR A 91 1.22 5.24 -5.82
C THR A 91 2.20 4.59 -6.77
N TYR A 92 3.26 5.33 -7.08
CA TYR A 92 4.35 4.85 -7.93
C TYR A 92 5.65 5.06 -7.19
N HIS A 93 6.45 4.01 -7.09
CA HIS A 93 7.80 4.15 -6.55
C HIS A 93 8.77 3.23 -7.26
N THR A 94 10.03 3.63 -7.28
CA THR A 94 11.09 2.85 -7.92
C THR A 94 12.01 2.23 -6.87
N TYR A 95 12.56 1.09 -7.23
CA TYR A 95 13.59 0.45 -6.44
C TYR A 95 14.45 -0.44 -7.35
N ASN A 96 15.62 -0.80 -6.86
CA ASN A 96 16.51 -1.71 -7.59
C ASN A 96 16.43 -3.09 -6.94
N LEU A 97 16.26 -4.10 -7.76
CA LEU A 97 16.23 -5.50 -7.33
C LEU A 97 17.07 -6.32 -8.29
N HIS A 98 18.12 -6.97 -7.79
CA HIS A 98 19.01 -7.82 -8.60
C HIS A 98 19.49 -7.09 -9.87
N GLU A 99 20.00 -5.87 -9.71
CA GLU A 99 20.52 -5.01 -10.79
C GLU A 99 19.45 -4.55 -11.80
N SER A 100 18.19 -4.78 -11.52
CA SER A 100 17.09 -4.30 -12.36
C SER A 100 16.38 -3.13 -11.69
N ASP A 101 16.08 -2.09 -12.47
CA ASP A 101 15.29 -0.97 -12.01
C ASP A 101 13.81 -1.29 -12.15
N ILE A 102 13.09 -1.22 -11.04
CA ILE A 102 11.68 -1.58 -10.98
C ILE A 102 10.83 -0.35 -10.67
N LEU A 103 9.73 -0.19 -11.40
CA LEU A 103 8.69 0.79 -11.09
C LEU A 103 7.46 0.02 -10.61
N LYS A 104 7.12 0.19 -9.35
CA LYS A 104 5.94 -0.45 -8.76
C LYS A 104 4.77 0.52 -8.78
N ASN A 105 3.67 0.09 -9.40
CA ASN A 105 2.38 0.76 -9.40
C ASN A 105 1.49 0.03 -8.38
N THR A 106 1.12 0.70 -7.31
CA THR A 106 0.25 0.10 -6.28
C THR A 106 -1.13 0.73 -6.32
N TYR A 107 -2.14 -0.13 -6.48
CA TYR A 107 -3.55 0.23 -6.43
C TYR A 107 -4.01 0.16 -4.98
N TRP A 108 -4.56 1.24 -4.45
CA TRP A 108 -5.02 1.32 -3.07
C TRP A 108 -6.53 1.41 -3.01
N PHE A 109 -7.10 0.69 -2.06
CA PHE A 109 -8.56 0.66 -1.85
C PHE A 109 -8.91 1.00 -0.42
N LEU A 110 -9.98 1.80 -0.28
CA LEU A 110 -10.61 2.00 1.02
C LEU A 110 -11.44 0.76 1.32
N MET A 111 -11.19 0.14 2.45
CA MET A 111 -11.88 -1.08 2.87
C MET A 111 -12.46 -0.93 4.25
N THR A 112 -13.46 -1.77 4.54
CA THR A 112 -14.05 -1.89 5.87
C THR A 112 -14.13 -3.36 6.26
N THR A 113 -14.10 -3.62 7.56
CA THR A 113 -14.36 -4.95 8.10
C THR A 113 -15.07 -4.85 9.43
N GLU A 114 -15.94 -5.81 9.71
CA GLU A 114 -16.56 -5.96 11.02
C GLU A 114 -15.89 -7.07 11.84
N SER A 115 -14.85 -7.71 11.29
CA SER A 115 -14.12 -8.78 11.97
C SER A 115 -13.42 -8.26 13.22
N GLU A 116 -13.55 -9.01 14.31
CA GLU A 116 -12.81 -8.76 15.55
C GLU A 116 -11.76 -9.85 15.78
N GLN A 117 -11.43 -10.56 14.71
CA GLN A 117 -10.43 -11.61 14.72
C GLN A 117 -9.07 -11.06 15.14
N LYS A 118 -8.31 -11.86 15.87
CA LYS A 118 -6.94 -11.50 16.27
C LYS A 118 -6.06 -11.32 15.04
N LEU A 119 -5.35 -10.21 14.99
CA LEU A 119 -4.40 -9.93 13.92
C LEU A 119 -3.16 -10.82 14.03
N THR A 120 -2.63 -11.23 12.90
CA THR A 120 -1.44 -12.08 12.82
C THR A 120 -0.50 -11.53 11.76
N PRO A 121 0.67 -10.99 12.15
CA PRO A 121 1.61 -10.47 11.16
C PRO A 121 2.26 -11.59 10.34
N GLN A 122 2.43 -11.35 9.04
CA GLN A 122 3.14 -12.27 8.15
C GLN A 122 4.66 -12.01 8.29
N THR A 123 5.27 -12.71 9.23
CA THR A 123 6.66 -12.45 9.63
C THR A 123 7.68 -12.72 8.52
N GLU A 124 7.42 -13.66 7.62
CA GLU A 124 8.29 -13.97 6.49
C GLU A 124 8.38 -12.82 5.48
N GLU A 125 7.45 -11.88 5.52
CA GLU A 125 7.47 -10.68 4.67
C GLU A 125 8.12 -9.47 5.37
N GLY A 126 8.76 -9.70 6.52
CA GLY A 126 9.41 -8.64 7.28
C GLY A 126 8.46 -7.80 8.13
N ILE A 127 7.22 -8.24 8.27
CA ILE A 127 6.22 -7.56 9.09
C ILE A 127 6.39 -7.99 10.54
N SER A 128 6.76 -7.07 11.40
CA SER A 128 7.00 -7.35 12.81
C SER A 128 5.81 -7.03 13.70
N ASP A 129 4.88 -6.21 13.23
CA ASP A 129 3.68 -5.86 13.99
C ASP A 129 2.53 -5.51 13.04
N VAL A 130 1.32 -5.80 13.48
CA VAL A 130 0.07 -5.40 12.82
C VAL A 130 -0.85 -4.87 13.91
N LYS A 131 -1.42 -3.69 13.68
CA LYS A 131 -2.18 -3.01 14.72
C LYS A 131 -3.35 -2.23 14.15
N TRP A 132 -4.48 -2.26 14.88
CA TRP A 132 -5.56 -1.30 14.69
C TRP A 132 -5.16 -0.01 15.39
N CYS A 133 -5.03 1.07 14.63
CA CYS A 133 -4.53 2.34 15.12
C CYS A 133 -5.66 3.38 15.19
N SER A 134 -5.72 4.10 16.31
CA SER A 134 -6.60 5.25 16.46
C SER A 134 -6.13 6.38 15.55
N GLU A 135 -6.97 7.39 15.35
CA GLU A 135 -6.62 8.55 14.55
C GLU A 135 -5.31 9.20 15.04
N LYS A 136 -5.15 9.34 16.33
CA LYS A 136 -3.93 9.91 16.92
C LYS A 136 -2.73 9.01 16.70
N GLU A 137 -2.88 7.71 16.83
CA GLU A 137 -1.81 6.75 16.58
C GLU A 137 -1.39 6.79 15.11
N VAL A 138 -2.35 6.94 14.19
CA VAL A 138 -2.05 7.11 12.76
C VAL A 138 -1.20 8.36 12.54
N GLU A 139 -1.58 9.50 13.11
CA GLU A 139 -0.81 10.73 12.99
C GLU A 139 0.63 10.54 13.45
N ASP A 140 0.81 9.90 14.61
CA ASP A 140 2.15 9.62 15.14
C ASP A 140 2.93 8.67 14.22
N ASN A 141 2.28 7.62 13.75
CA ASN A 141 2.91 6.60 12.91
C ASN A 141 3.36 7.18 11.55
N LEU A 142 2.60 8.12 11.00
CA LEU A 142 2.95 8.74 9.72
C LEU A 142 4.23 9.57 9.79
N ASN A 143 4.71 9.92 10.97
CA ASN A 143 6.02 10.55 11.15
C ASN A 143 7.17 9.58 10.88
N ASN A 144 6.89 8.27 10.85
CA ASN A 144 7.86 7.23 10.54
C ASN A 144 7.29 6.29 9.47
N SER A 145 6.91 6.86 8.35
CA SER A 145 6.31 6.15 7.22
C SER A 145 6.88 6.66 5.91
N TYR A 146 6.43 6.09 4.82
CA TYR A 146 6.86 6.49 3.48
C TYR A 146 6.00 7.66 2.98
N PRO A 147 6.58 8.62 2.22
CA PRO A 147 5.81 9.71 1.65
C PRO A 147 4.63 9.24 0.78
N SER A 148 4.80 8.13 0.06
CA SER A 148 3.72 7.56 -0.76
C SER A 148 2.54 7.09 0.08
N ILE A 149 2.78 6.58 1.29
CA ILE A 149 1.72 6.16 2.21
C ILE A 149 0.97 7.38 2.74
N ILE A 150 1.68 8.44 3.06
CA ILE A 150 1.06 9.71 3.46
C ILE A 150 0.11 10.19 2.36
N ASP A 151 0.50 10.07 1.11
CA ASP A 151 -0.35 10.43 -0.04
C ASP A 151 -1.64 9.60 -0.08
N VAL A 152 -1.56 8.31 0.26
CA VAL A 152 -2.75 7.46 0.32
C VAL A 152 -3.73 7.99 1.36
N PHE A 153 -3.25 8.31 2.56
CA PHE A 153 -4.08 8.89 3.61
C PHE A 153 -4.69 10.23 3.19
N ASN A 154 -3.93 11.04 2.47
CA ASN A 154 -4.40 12.35 2.00
C ASN A 154 -5.46 12.23 0.89
N SER A 155 -5.62 11.05 0.30
CA SER A 155 -6.61 10.81 -0.75
C SER A 155 -7.96 10.31 -0.19
N LEU A 156 -8.06 10.16 1.11
CA LEU A 156 -9.31 9.78 1.78
C LEU A 156 -10.41 10.81 1.56
#